data_8aad0fad20e0345f9326435261118b36
#
_entry.id   8aad0fad20e0345f9326435261118b36
#
_cell.length_a   1.000
_cell.length_b   1.000
_cell.length_c   1.000
_cell.angle_alpha   90.00
_cell.angle_beta   90.00
_cell.angle_gamma   90.00
#
_symmetry.space_group_name_H-M   'P 1'
#
loop_
_entity.id
_entity.type
_entity.pdbx_description
1 polymer ?
#
loop_
_entity_poly.entity_id
_entity_poly.type
_entity_poly.pdbx_seq_one_letter_code
_entity_poly.pdbx_strand_id
1 'polypeptide(L)' 'MWKVIYIAKDFLLARNLEKILKEKGIVTILNQLEVGKDELNGNVEILVPKCETQEAVDLINQVLIYNYDLLDDID' A
#
# COMPACT_ATOMS: atom_id res chain seq x y z
N MET A 1 15.59 9.64 2.91
CA MET A 1 15.73 8.24 2.43
C MET A 1 14.37 7.57 2.39
N TRP A 2 14.12 6.83 1.35
CA TRP A 2 12.85 6.14 1.14
C TRP A 2 12.95 4.68 1.51
N LYS A 3 11.85 4.13 2.00
CA LYS A 3 11.83 2.73 2.38
C LYS A 3 10.57 2.06 1.84
N VAL A 4 10.72 0.86 1.27
CA VAL A 4 9.59 0.06 0.82
C VAL A 4 8.90 -0.53 2.05
N ILE A 5 7.62 -0.27 2.20
CA ILE A 5 6.86 -0.77 3.34
C ILE A 5 5.86 -1.86 2.96
N TYR A 6 5.56 -1.96 1.68
CA TYR A 6 4.60 -2.96 1.22
C TYR A 6 4.71 -3.13 -0.27
N ILE A 7 4.46 -4.34 -0.75
CA ILE A 7 4.40 -4.61 -2.18
C ILE A 7 2.98 -5.07 -2.50
N ALA A 8 2.23 -4.20 -3.18
CA ALA A 8 0.86 -4.49 -3.56
C ALA A 8 0.83 -5.39 -4.78
N LYS A 9 -0.15 -6.27 -4.82
CA LYS A 9 -0.28 -7.22 -5.93
C LYS A 9 -0.71 -6.58 -7.24
N ASP A 10 -1.32 -5.40 -7.18
CA ASP A 10 -1.75 -4.68 -8.36
C ASP A 10 -1.81 -3.19 -8.09
N PHE A 11 -2.03 -2.43 -9.16
CA PHE A 11 -2.01 -0.98 -9.09
C PHE A 11 -3.21 -0.42 -8.30
N LEU A 12 -4.35 -1.07 -8.38
CA LEU A 12 -5.54 -0.58 -7.69
C LEU A 12 -5.36 -0.66 -6.18
N LEU A 13 -4.83 -1.76 -5.69
CA LEU A 13 -4.55 -1.88 -4.26
C LEU A 13 -3.52 -0.85 -3.82
N ALA A 14 -2.46 -0.66 -4.63
CA ALA A 14 -1.43 0.32 -4.32
C ALA A 14 -2.02 1.73 -4.23
N ARG A 15 -2.89 2.10 -5.17
CA ARG A 15 -3.53 3.42 -5.17
C ARG A 15 -4.41 3.61 -3.94
N ASN A 16 -5.13 2.58 -3.53
CA ASN A 16 -5.97 2.67 -2.35
C ASN A 16 -5.14 2.88 -1.08
N LEU A 17 -4.04 2.15 -0.96
CA LEU A 17 -3.16 2.30 0.19
C LEU A 17 -2.46 3.66 0.18
N GLU A 18 -2.04 4.12 -1.00
CA GLU A 18 -1.45 5.45 -1.14
C GLU A 18 -2.41 6.54 -0.66
N LYS A 19 -3.67 6.43 -1.05
CA LYS A 19 -4.69 7.40 -0.64
C LYS A 19 -4.82 7.45 0.88
N ILE A 20 -4.87 6.30 1.51
CA ILE A 20 -4.99 6.22 2.96
C ILE A 20 -3.79 6.86 3.66
N LEU A 21 -2.59 6.57 3.17
CA LEU A 21 -1.37 7.13 3.74
C LEU A 21 -1.33 8.65 3.56
N LYS A 22 -1.69 9.13 2.39
CA LYS A 22 -1.69 10.57 2.12
C LYS A 22 -2.73 11.32 2.96
N GLU A 23 -3.86 10.70 3.22
CA GLU A 23 -4.87 11.31 4.08
C GLU A 23 -4.37 11.50 5.51
N LYS A 24 -3.40 10.72 5.93
CA LYS A 24 -2.76 10.87 7.24
C LYS A 24 -1.52 11.75 7.19
N GLY A 25 -1.26 12.38 6.06
CA GLY A 25 -0.13 13.28 5.92
C GLY A 25 1.19 12.60 5.64
N ILE A 26 1.19 11.34 5.25
CA ILE A 26 2.41 10.60 4.96
C ILE A 26 2.71 10.68 3.47
N VAL A 27 3.88 11.22 3.13
CA VAL A 27 4.32 11.29 1.73
C VAL A 27 4.56 9.87 1.22
N THR A 28 4.01 9.55 0.07
CA THR A 28 4.04 8.18 -0.46
C THR A 28 4.43 8.18 -1.92
N ILE A 29 5.28 7.23 -2.30
CA ILE A 29 5.68 7.02 -3.68
C ILE A 29 5.29 5.60 -4.06
N LEU A 30 4.73 5.44 -5.25
CA LEU A 30 4.47 4.13 -5.84
C LEU A 30 5.52 3.84 -6.90
N ASN A 31 6.11 2.65 -6.83
CA ASN A 31 7.10 2.21 -7.81
C ASN A 31 6.65 0.89 -8.42
N GLN A 32 6.27 0.93 -9.70
CA GLN A 32 5.81 -0.24 -10.40
C GLN A 32 7.00 -1.13 -10.78
N LEU A 33 6.97 -2.38 -10.31
CA LEU A 33 8.11 -3.29 -10.50
C LEU A 33 8.13 -3.92 -11.87
N GLU A 34 6.97 -4.13 -12.47
CA GLU A 34 6.87 -4.74 -13.78
C GLU A 34 6.27 -3.77 -14.77
N VAL A 35 7.04 -3.44 -15.79
CA VAL A 35 6.59 -2.60 -16.89
C VAL A 35 6.35 -3.53 -18.06
N GLY A 36 5.10 -3.73 -18.42
CA GLY A 36 4.82 -4.67 -19.48
C GLY A 36 3.42 -4.60 -20.01
N LYS A 37 2.90 -5.74 -20.36
CA LYS A 37 1.65 -5.88 -21.10
C LYS A 37 0.43 -5.39 -20.35
N ASP A 38 0.47 -5.45 -19.02
CA ASP A 38 -0.68 -5.10 -18.22
C ASP A 38 -0.23 -4.32 -17.00
N GLU A 39 -0.31 -3.00 -17.09
CA GLU A 39 0.15 -2.10 -16.03
C GLU A 39 -0.68 -2.24 -14.75
N LEU A 40 -1.90 -2.73 -14.84
CA LEU A 40 -2.78 -2.82 -13.69
C LEU A 40 -2.53 -4.06 -12.84
N ASN A 41 -1.90 -5.07 -13.40
CA ASN A 41 -1.74 -6.36 -12.73
C ASN A 41 -0.32 -6.66 -12.25
N GLY A 42 0.60 -5.73 -12.39
CA GLY A 42 1.97 -5.91 -11.90
C GLY A 42 2.10 -5.52 -10.45
N ASN A 43 3.13 -6.06 -9.80
CA ASN A 43 3.44 -5.69 -8.42
C ASN A 43 3.89 -4.24 -8.34
N VAL A 44 3.47 -3.56 -7.27
CA VAL A 44 3.79 -2.15 -7.06
C VAL A 44 4.35 -1.96 -5.65
N GLU A 45 5.56 -1.42 -5.56
CA GLU A 45 6.15 -1.09 -4.27
C GLU A 45 5.56 0.21 -3.74
N ILE A 46 5.29 0.24 -2.44
CA ILE A 46 4.86 1.45 -1.76
C ILE A 46 5.99 1.91 -0.87
N LEU A 47 6.46 3.14 -1.11
CA LEU A 47 7.60 3.70 -0.39
C LEU A 47 7.18 4.93 0.39
N VAL A 48 7.75 5.06 1.59
CA VAL A 48 7.56 6.23 2.44
C VAL A 48 8.91 6.68 2.97
N PRO A 49 9.03 7.91 3.48
CA PRO A 49 10.26 8.33 4.13
C PRO A 49 10.59 7.41 5.30
N LYS A 50 11.87 7.16 5.49
CA LYS A 50 12.31 6.24 6.53
C LYS A 50 11.76 6.60 7.91
N CYS A 51 11.69 7.88 8.22
CA CYS A 51 11.23 8.34 9.53
C CYS A 51 9.74 8.10 9.76
N GLU A 52 8.98 7.82 8.71
CA GLU A 52 7.54 7.57 8.82
C GLU A 52 7.19 6.09 8.64
N THR A 53 8.19 5.22 8.60
CA THR A 53 7.99 3.81 8.31
C THR A 53 7.04 3.13 9.31
N GLN A 54 7.26 3.34 10.60
CA GLN A 54 6.46 2.68 11.63
C GLN A 54 5.00 3.09 11.54
N GLU A 55 4.75 4.39 11.41
CA GLU A 55 3.39 4.89 11.29
C GLU A 55 2.70 4.36 10.05
N ALA A 56 3.41 4.33 8.93
CA ALA A 56 2.85 3.85 7.67
C ALA A 56 2.52 2.36 7.74
N VAL A 57 3.42 1.57 8.29
CA VAL A 57 3.20 0.12 8.44
C VAL A 57 1.99 -0.14 9.33
N ASP A 58 1.87 0.59 10.42
CA ASP A 58 0.73 0.43 11.33
C ASP A 58 -0.59 0.73 10.62
N LEU A 59 -0.62 1.79 9.80
CA LEU A 59 -1.82 2.14 9.05
C LEU A 59 -2.20 1.06 8.04
N ILE A 60 -1.22 0.54 7.30
CA ILE A 60 -1.48 -0.50 6.31
C ILE A 60 -2.00 -1.76 7.01
N ASN A 61 -1.38 -2.13 8.12
CA ASN A 61 -1.82 -3.32 8.85
C ASN A 61 -3.25 -3.17 9.35
N GLN A 62 -3.63 -2.00 9.82
CA GLN A 62 -5.00 -1.75 10.25
C GLN A 62 -6.00 -1.94 9.12
N VAL A 63 -5.68 -1.42 7.95
CA VAL A 63 -6.55 -1.53 6.79
C VAL A 63 -6.70 -2.97 6.34
N LEU A 64 -5.59 -3.70 6.26
CA LEU A 64 -5.61 -5.09 5.80
C LEU A 64 -6.35 -5.99 6.78
N ILE A 65 -6.15 -5.78 8.08
CA ILE A 65 -6.83 -6.56 9.11
C ILE A 65 -8.33 -6.27 9.08
N TYR A 66 -8.71 -5.00 8.94
CA TYR A 66 -10.12 -4.63 8.87
C TYR A 66 -10.81 -5.28 7.68
N ASN A 67 -10.18 -5.24 6.51
CA ASN A 67 -10.76 -5.86 5.33
C ASN A 67 -10.87 -7.37 5.47
N TYR A 68 -9.91 -7.99 6.12
CA TYR A 68 -9.92 -9.42 6.37
C TYR A 68 -11.09 -9.79 7.30
N ASP A 69 -11.30 -9.01 8.34
CA ASP A 69 -12.40 -9.25 9.28
C ASP A 69 -13.75 -9.11 8.59
N LEU A 70 -13.87 -8.15 7.68
CA LEU A 70 -15.11 -7.98 6.92
C LEU A 70 -15.40 -9.19 6.04
N LEU A 71 -14.36 -9.78 5.46
CA LEU A 71 -14.54 -10.98 4.65
C LEU A 71 -15.00 -12.16 5.49
N ASP A 72 -14.51 -12.27 6.71
CA ASP A 72 -14.92 -13.33 7.62
C ASP A 72 -16.39 -13.18 8.02
N ASP A 73 -16.87 -11.96 8.16
CA ASP A 73 -18.24 -11.69 8.58
C ASP A 73 -19.26 -12.00 7.49
N ILE A 74 -18.84 -12.16 6.27
CA ILE A 74 -19.74 -12.43 5.15
C ILE A 74 -20.17 -13.89 5.09
N ASP A 75 -19.47 -14.75 5.76
CA ASP A 75 -19.84 -16.18 5.80
C ASP A 75 -21.19 -16.42 6.50
#